data_7336b24f796b1792410a8f6c015daf46
#
_entry.id   7336b24f796b1792410a8f6c015daf46
#
_cell.length_a   1.000
_cell.length_b   1.000
_cell.length_c   1.000
_cell.angle_alpha   90.00
_cell.angle_beta   90.00
_cell.angle_gamma   90.00
#
_symmetry.space_group_name_H-M   'P 1'
#
loop_
_entity.id
_entity.type
_entity.pdbx_description
1 polymer ?
#
loop_
_entity_poly.entity_id
_entity_poly.type
_entity_poly.pdbx_seq_one_letter_code
_entity_poly.pdbx_strand_id
1 'polypeptide(L)'
;IELNSHDISSNLITILKQVRYFTKFTKEILNLVSMNDRIDFSQLEDKLENYKKSYFSSKTLTDKIFKLSNICKNFEVSSELLILASEIQNKGFGVGEIQLRFNALQLHNAFRGILEISTDSVSVRTDLNRLSNIIETVSFQKVSFKDIDVEPTTAKRQLMLVSLIIRYIDNSIPLRLLIAECEHPATILSALYFAKKYGIDKSLDISPLFETSISIERGARILEQALDCKPFYNYINNRKRIAIQTGFSDA
;
A
#
# COMPACT_ATOMS: atom_id res chain seq x y z
N ILE A 1 -2.90 17.06 35.34
CA ILE A 1 -2.82 15.66 35.83
C ILE A 1 -1.34 15.31 35.86
N GLU A 2 -0.73 15.31 37.05
CA GLU A 2 0.66 14.84 37.23
C GLU A 2 0.65 13.31 37.10
N LEU A 3 1.05 12.81 35.97
CA LEU A 3 1.32 11.39 35.80
C LEU A 3 2.57 11.03 36.60
N ASN A 4 2.42 10.09 37.51
CA ASN A 4 3.45 9.61 38.41
C ASN A 4 4.62 9.01 37.61
N SER A 5 5.84 9.10 38.06
CA SER A 5 7.03 8.47 37.46
C SER A 5 6.83 6.95 37.20
N HIS A 6 5.95 6.33 37.95
CA HIS A 6 5.51 4.93 37.78
C HIS A 6 4.76 4.69 36.47
N ASP A 7 3.92 5.64 36.03
CA ASP A 7 3.16 5.51 34.78
C ASP A 7 4.05 5.65 33.53
N ILE A 8 5.06 6.51 33.59
CA ILE A 8 6.04 6.66 32.51
C ILE A 8 6.85 5.38 32.37
N SER A 9 7.35 4.84 33.48
CA SER A 9 8.12 3.60 33.50
C SER A 9 7.29 2.41 32.97
N SER A 10 6.04 2.29 33.37
CA SER A 10 5.12 1.23 32.92
C SER A 10 4.87 1.31 31.41
N ASN A 11 4.63 2.50 30.88
CA ASN A 11 4.43 2.71 29.43
C ASN A 11 5.71 2.40 28.65
N LEU A 12 6.87 2.82 29.11
CA LEU A 12 8.16 2.53 28.48
C LEU A 12 8.45 1.02 28.45
N ILE A 13 8.23 0.33 29.57
CA ILE A 13 8.38 -1.13 29.65
C ILE A 13 7.46 -1.84 28.65
N THR A 14 6.21 -1.36 28.50
CA THR A 14 5.26 -1.93 27.55
C THR A 14 5.73 -1.76 26.11
N ILE A 15 6.22 -0.56 25.76
CA ILE A 15 6.80 -0.30 24.43
C ILE A 15 8.00 -1.20 24.16
N LEU A 16 8.93 -1.29 25.12
CA LEU A 16 10.12 -2.14 24.99
C LEU A 16 9.78 -3.62 24.82
N LYS A 17 8.78 -4.13 25.55
CA LYS A 17 8.29 -5.51 25.36
C LYS A 17 7.75 -5.73 23.96
N GLN A 18 6.98 -4.79 23.43
CA GLN A 18 6.43 -4.87 22.08
C GLN A 18 7.51 -4.85 21.01
N VAL A 19 8.50 -3.94 21.13
CA VAL A 19 9.64 -3.86 20.20
C VAL A 19 10.49 -5.13 20.25
N ARG A 20 10.78 -5.67 21.44
CA ARG A 20 11.52 -6.94 21.60
C ARG A 20 10.78 -8.11 20.99
N TYR A 21 9.46 -8.18 21.18
CA TYR A 21 8.64 -9.20 20.56
C TYR A 21 8.68 -9.13 19.02
N PHE A 22 8.53 -7.92 18.47
CA PHE A 22 8.65 -7.68 17.03
C PHE A 22 10.03 -8.11 16.48
N THR A 23 11.11 -7.71 17.15
CA THR A 23 12.48 -8.06 16.75
C THR A 23 12.70 -9.59 16.76
N LYS A 24 12.21 -10.26 17.80
CA LYS A 24 12.30 -11.73 17.91
C LYS A 24 11.54 -12.41 16.77
N PHE A 25 10.31 -11.98 16.54
CA PHE A 25 9.46 -12.50 15.47
C PHE A 25 10.10 -12.31 14.09
N THR A 26 10.62 -11.11 13.79
CA THR A 26 11.30 -10.83 12.52
C THR A 26 12.48 -11.78 12.29
N LYS A 27 13.30 -12.02 13.34
CA LYS A 27 14.39 -12.99 13.26
C LYS A 27 13.91 -14.41 12.98
N GLU A 28 12.83 -14.84 13.61
CA GLU A 28 12.23 -16.17 13.38
C GLU A 28 11.75 -16.33 11.93
N ILE A 29 11.10 -15.29 11.36
CA ILE A 29 10.66 -15.29 9.97
C ILE A 29 11.86 -15.31 9.01
N LEU A 30 12.87 -14.47 9.26
CA LEU A 30 14.08 -14.44 8.43
C LEU A 30 14.78 -15.81 8.44
N ASN A 31 14.89 -16.47 9.58
CA ASN A 31 15.47 -17.80 9.67
C ASN A 31 14.65 -18.84 8.88
N LEU A 32 13.31 -18.75 8.95
CA LEU A 32 12.44 -19.66 8.18
C LEU A 32 12.63 -19.52 6.68
N VAL A 33 12.80 -18.28 6.20
CA VAL A 33 12.96 -17.96 4.77
C VAL A 33 14.39 -18.28 4.28
N SER A 34 15.41 -18.02 5.11
CA SER A 34 16.82 -18.17 4.71
C SER A 34 17.37 -19.59 4.82
N MET A 35 16.77 -20.44 5.64
CA MET A 35 17.26 -21.80 5.91
C MET A 35 16.66 -22.89 5.01
N ASN A 36 15.63 -22.57 4.22
CA ASN A 36 14.91 -23.56 3.42
C ASN A 36 15.06 -23.26 1.92
N ASP A 37 15.50 -24.22 1.14
CA ASP A 37 15.51 -24.17 -0.32
C ASP A 37 14.09 -24.04 -0.91
N ARG A 38 13.07 -24.44 -0.14
CA ARG A 38 11.65 -24.24 -0.45
C ARG A 38 10.93 -23.72 0.78
N ILE A 39 10.29 -22.57 0.64
CA ILE A 39 9.49 -21.96 1.70
C ILE A 39 8.19 -22.75 1.86
N ASP A 40 7.92 -23.24 3.07
CA ASP A 40 6.59 -23.73 3.43
C ASP A 40 5.66 -22.54 3.69
N PHE A 41 4.87 -22.18 2.69
CA PHE A 41 3.94 -21.05 2.75
C PHE A 41 2.86 -21.24 3.82
N SER A 42 2.43 -22.47 4.11
CA SER A 42 1.44 -22.72 5.16
C SER A 42 2.01 -22.42 6.53
N GLN A 43 3.23 -22.89 6.80
CA GLN A 43 3.91 -22.59 8.06
C GLN A 43 4.21 -21.10 8.23
N LEU A 44 4.56 -20.41 7.13
CA LEU A 44 4.79 -18.97 7.12
C LEU A 44 3.49 -18.21 7.45
N GLU A 45 2.38 -18.57 6.80
CA GLU A 45 1.08 -17.93 7.06
C GLU A 45 0.61 -18.15 8.50
N ASP A 46 0.71 -19.36 9.02
CA ASP A 46 0.33 -19.67 10.41
C ASP A 46 1.13 -18.83 11.42
N LYS A 47 2.44 -18.69 11.21
CA LYS A 47 3.28 -17.83 12.05
C LYS A 47 2.88 -16.37 11.96
N LEU A 48 2.61 -15.86 10.75
CA LEU A 48 2.20 -14.47 10.53
C LEU A 48 0.80 -14.19 11.11
N GLU A 49 -0.17 -15.11 10.98
CA GLU A 49 -1.49 -14.96 11.58
C GLU A 49 -1.43 -14.99 13.12
N ASN A 50 -0.58 -15.84 13.69
CA ASN A 50 -0.36 -15.86 15.13
C ASN A 50 0.31 -14.58 15.65
N TYR A 51 1.26 -14.03 14.89
CA TYR A 51 1.86 -12.73 15.20
C TYR A 51 0.84 -11.60 15.14
N LYS A 52 -0.02 -11.59 14.13
CA LYS A 52 -1.05 -10.57 13.94
C LYS A 52 -1.97 -10.40 15.16
N LYS A 53 -2.22 -11.45 15.92
CA LYS A 53 -3.01 -11.37 17.18
C LYS A 53 -2.33 -10.47 18.23
N SER A 54 -1.02 -10.33 18.18
CA SER A 54 -0.22 -9.49 19.09
C SER A 54 0.25 -8.19 18.43
N TYR A 55 -0.22 -7.94 17.20
CA TYR A 55 0.26 -6.87 16.35
C TYR A 55 -0.04 -5.48 16.89
N PHE A 56 0.94 -4.61 16.83
CA PHE A 56 0.77 -3.17 16.98
C PHE A 56 1.35 -2.46 15.74
N SER A 57 0.63 -1.49 15.21
CA SER A 57 1.07 -0.74 14.03
C SER A 57 2.16 0.27 14.40
N SER A 58 2.97 0.68 13.43
CA SER A 58 3.92 1.78 13.60
C SER A 58 3.20 3.03 14.09
N LYS A 59 1.99 3.30 13.62
CA LYS A 59 1.14 4.40 14.10
C LYS A 59 0.84 4.29 15.59
N THR A 60 0.45 3.10 16.08
CA THR A 60 0.17 2.89 17.51
C THR A 60 1.42 3.11 18.36
N LEU A 61 2.59 2.68 17.86
CA LEU A 61 3.86 2.91 18.53
C LEU A 61 4.20 4.40 18.56
N THR A 62 4.09 5.08 17.44
CA THR A 62 4.33 6.53 17.32
C THR A 62 3.44 7.32 18.29
N ASP A 63 2.13 7.02 18.32
CA ASP A 63 1.19 7.69 19.23
C ASP A 63 1.58 7.51 20.71
N LYS A 64 2.08 6.33 21.08
CA LYS A 64 2.57 6.08 22.45
C LYS A 64 3.85 6.87 22.75
N ILE A 65 4.79 6.93 21.81
CA ILE A 65 6.04 7.68 21.98
C ILE A 65 5.76 9.18 22.07
N PHE A 66 4.87 9.73 21.24
CA PHE A 66 4.43 11.14 21.34
C PHE A 66 3.78 11.44 22.70
N LYS A 67 2.95 10.55 23.22
CA LYS A 67 2.38 10.72 24.56
C LYS A 67 3.47 10.75 25.64
N LEU A 68 4.47 9.88 25.54
CA LEU A 68 5.60 9.87 26.48
C LEU A 68 6.43 11.15 26.38
N SER A 69 6.72 11.65 25.19
CA SER A 69 7.48 12.90 25.02
C SER A 69 6.77 14.08 25.67
N ASN A 70 5.44 14.17 25.54
CA ASN A 70 4.66 15.28 26.10
C ASN A 70 4.61 15.30 27.64
N ILE A 71 4.79 14.15 28.29
CA ILE A 71 4.80 14.05 29.77
C ILE A 71 6.21 14.02 30.34
N CYS A 72 7.23 13.91 29.51
CA CYS A 72 8.63 13.89 29.94
C CYS A 72 9.11 15.30 30.29
N LYS A 73 9.54 15.49 31.56
CA LYS A 73 10.04 16.78 32.03
C LYS A 73 11.47 17.10 31.59
N ASN A 74 12.24 16.09 31.23
CA ASN A 74 13.59 16.27 30.70
C ASN A 74 13.54 16.63 29.23
N PHE A 75 14.04 17.80 28.87
CA PHE A 75 13.97 18.35 27.52
C PHE A 75 14.75 17.49 26.50
N GLU A 76 15.93 17.01 26.84
CA GLU A 76 16.75 16.18 25.94
C GLU A 76 16.02 14.87 25.61
N VAL A 77 15.55 14.15 26.63
CA VAL A 77 14.82 12.90 26.47
C VAL A 77 13.51 13.12 25.70
N SER A 78 12.79 14.22 25.99
CA SER A 78 11.57 14.57 25.23
C SER A 78 11.87 14.81 23.75
N SER A 79 12.95 15.51 23.44
CA SER A 79 13.39 15.78 22.08
C SER A 79 13.79 14.50 21.33
N GLU A 80 14.54 13.60 21.98
CA GLU A 80 14.90 12.30 21.39
C GLU A 80 13.67 11.42 21.11
N LEU A 81 12.69 11.41 22.01
CA LEU A 81 11.43 10.72 21.81
C LEU A 81 10.65 11.29 20.62
N LEU A 82 10.62 12.63 20.45
CA LEU A 82 9.98 13.28 19.30
C LEU A 82 10.68 12.92 17.98
N ILE A 83 12.00 12.91 17.95
CA ILE A 83 12.79 12.51 16.78
C ILE A 83 12.47 11.06 16.43
N LEU A 84 12.52 10.15 17.40
CA LEU A 84 12.21 8.74 17.19
C LEU A 84 10.77 8.53 16.68
N ALA A 85 9.80 9.22 17.27
CA ALA A 85 8.41 9.16 16.82
C ALA A 85 8.26 9.63 15.37
N SER A 86 8.93 10.74 15.01
CA SER A 86 8.92 11.29 13.66
C SER A 86 9.58 10.35 12.65
N GLU A 87 10.67 9.69 13.01
CA GLU A 87 11.31 8.68 12.16
C GLU A 87 10.40 7.49 11.90
N ILE A 88 9.76 6.94 12.95
CA ILE A 88 8.83 5.82 12.82
C ILE A 88 7.60 6.23 12.00
N GLN A 89 7.10 7.47 12.19
CA GLN A 89 5.97 7.98 11.42
C GLN A 89 6.28 8.07 9.93
N ASN A 90 7.49 8.44 9.57
CA ASN A 90 7.90 8.62 8.18
C ASN A 90 8.31 7.32 7.49
N LYS A 91 8.92 6.39 8.23
CA LYS A 91 9.49 5.15 7.68
C LYS A 91 8.62 3.92 7.93
N GLY A 92 7.68 3.98 8.86
CA GLY A 92 6.95 2.80 9.35
C GLY A 92 7.87 1.79 10.03
N PHE A 93 7.45 0.53 10.05
CA PHE A 93 8.32 -0.59 10.46
C PHE A 93 9.17 -1.13 9.32
N GLY A 94 8.95 -0.63 8.13
CA GLY A 94 9.68 -1.03 6.95
C GLY A 94 10.85 -0.11 6.63
N VAL A 95 11.03 0.15 5.38
CA VAL A 95 12.16 0.89 4.81
C VAL A 95 11.73 2.24 4.22
N GLY A 96 10.60 2.78 4.62
CA GLY A 96 10.05 4.00 4.07
C GLY A 96 8.92 3.73 3.05
N GLU A 97 8.78 4.59 2.06
CA GLU A 97 7.74 4.46 1.02
C GLU A 97 8.02 3.26 0.11
N ILE A 98 6.99 2.44 -0.13
CA ILE A 98 7.06 1.37 -1.12
C ILE A 98 6.45 1.91 -2.42
N GLN A 99 7.24 1.91 -3.47
CA GLN A 99 6.83 2.30 -4.80
C GLN A 99 6.81 1.09 -5.73
N LEU A 100 5.63 0.78 -6.26
CA LEU A 100 5.45 -0.18 -7.35
C LEU A 100 5.49 0.56 -8.68
N ARG A 101 6.02 -0.08 -9.72
CA ARG A 101 6.01 0.46 -11.06
C ARG A 101 5.51 -0.58 -12.06
N PHE A 102 4.44 -0.25 -12.76
CA PHE A 102 3.94 -1.01 -13.91
C PHE A 102 3.86 -0.08 -15.12
N ASN A 103 3.92 -0.66 -16.30
CA ASN A 103 3.46 0.05 -17.49
C ASN A 103 1.98 -0.28 -17.80
N ALA A 104 1.36 0.52 -18.66
CA ALA A 104 -0.04 0.36 -19.05
C ALA A 104 -0.32 -1.04 -19.60
N LEU A 105 0.60 -1.60 -20.41
CA LEU A 105 0.46 -2.92 -21.01
C LEU A 105 0.41 -4.03 -19.97
N GLN A 106 1.22 -3.96 -18.91
CA GLN A 106 1.20 -4.96 -17.83
C GLN A 106 -0.14 -4.97 -17.09
N LEU A 107 -0.74 -3.80 -16.86
CA LEU A 107 -2.07 -3.70 -16.27
C LEU A 107 -3.18 -4.19 -17.21
N HIS A 108 -3.12 -3.83 -18.48
CA HIS A 108 -4.07 -4.31 -19.48
C HIS A 108 -4.00 -5.83 -19.64
N ASN A 109 -2.80 -6.42 -19.68
CA ASN A 109 -2.63 -7.87 -19.73
C ASN A 109 -3.21 -8.56 -18.48
N ALA A 110 -3.02 -7.96 -17.30
CA ALA A 110 -3.60 -8.47 -16.07
C ALA A 110 -5.15 -8.40 -16.09
N PHE A 111 -5.70 -7.43 -16.78
CA PHE A 111 -7.15 -7.18 -16.84
C PHE A 111 -7.85 -7.90 -18.00
N ARG A 112 -7.12 -8.37 -19.03
CA ARG A 112 -7.64 -8.95 -20.27
C ARG A 112 -8.69 -10.05 -20.08
N GLY A 113 -8.57 -10.90 -19.07
CA GLY A 113 -9.56 -11.94 -18.76
C GLY A 113 -10.83 -11.45 -18.08
N ILE A 114 -10.94 -10.14 -17.76
CA ILE A 114 -12.07 -9.52 -17.06
C ILE A 114 -12.89 -8.67 -18.03
N LEU A 115 -12.22 -7.85 -18.80
CA LEU A 115 -12.80 -7.00 -19.83
C LEU A 115 -11.76 -6.70 -20.90
N GLU A 116 -12.12 -6.89 -22.17
CA GLU A 116 -11.33 -6.36 -23.28
C GLU A 116 -11.58 -4.85 -23.38
N ILE A 117 -10.50 -4.09 -23.22
CA ILE A 117 -10.52 -2.62 -23.27
C ILE A 117 -10.14 -2.23 -24.70
N SER A 118 -11.04 -1.54 -25.39
CA SER A 118 -10.74 -0.96 -26.70
C SER A 118 -9.91 0.30 -26.55
N THR A 119 -8.95 0.48 -27.45
CA THR A 119 -8.16 1.72 -27.56
C THR A 119 -8.80 2.73 -28.52
N ASP A 120 -9.89 2.37 -29.18
CA ASP A 120 -10.59 3.23 -30.13
C ASP A 120 -11.43 4.29 -29.43
N SER A 121 -11.39 5.51 -29.91
CA SER A 121 -12.01 6.68 -29.28
C SER A 121 -13.55 6.61 -29.18
N VAL A 122 -14.21 5.82 -30.02
CA VAL A 122 -15.67 5.70 -30.06
C VAL A 122 -16.21 4.80 -28.95
N SER A 123 -15.47 3.80 -28.52
CA SER A 123 -15.88 2.84 -27.49
C SER A 123 -15.46 3.25 -26.07
N VAL A 124 -14.58 4.24 -25.92
CA VAL A 124 -13.99 4.65 -24.64
C VAL A 124 -15.04 4.89 -23.55
N ARG A 125 -16.10 5.64 -23.84
CA ARG A 125 -17.13 5.98 -22.85
C ARG A 125 -17.93 4.75 -22.41
N THR A 126 -18.25 3.87 -23.35
CA THR A 126 -18.98 2.62 -23.07
C THR A 126 -18.11 1.70 -22.21
N ASP A 127 -16.83 1.58 -22.54
CA ASP A 127 -15.88 0.76 -21.80
C ASP A 127 -15.63 1.32 -20.40
N LEU A 128 -15.55 2.64 -20.24
CA LEU A 128 -15.41 3.28 -18.93
C LEU A 128 -16.64 3.03 -18.04
N ASN A 129 -17.84 3.07 -18.59
CA ASN A 129 -19.08 2.75 -17.85
C ASN A 129 -19.11 1.27 -17.43
N ARG A 130 -18.73 0.35 -18.32
CA ARG A 130 -18.64 -1.09 -17.99
C ARG A 130 -17.59 -1.33 -16.90
N LEU A 131 -16.45 -0.69 -17.03
CA LEU A 131 -15.35 -0.78 -16.08
C LEU A 131 -15.77 -0.21 -14.71
N SER A 132 -16.46 0.92 -14.71
CA SER A 132 -17.03 1.54 -13.50
C SER A 132 -17.94 0.57 -12.75
N ASN A 133 -18.86 -0.10 -13.46
CA ASN A 133 -19.76 -1.09 -12.87
C ASN A 133 -19.00 -2.30 -12.29
N ILE A 134 -17.99 -2.80 -13.01
CA ILE A 134 -17.16 -3.91 -12.54
C ILE A 134 -16.42 -3.52 -11.26
N ILE A 135 -15.88 -2.29 -11.18
CA ILE A 135 -15.17 -1.79 -9.99
C ILE A 135 -16.14 -1.58 -8.81
N GLU A 136 -17.37 -1.17 -9.05
CA GLU A 136 -18.37 -1.02 -7.97
C GLU A 136 -18.78 -2.36 -7.37
N THR A 137 -18.85 -3.41 -8.18
CA THR A 137 -19.33 -4.74 -7.79
C THR A 137 -18.21 -5.72 -7.42
N VAL A 138 -16.93 -5.32 -7.54
CA VAL A 138 -15.81 -6.20 -7.24
C VAL A 138 -15.82 -6.60 -5.77
N SER A 139 -15.79 -7.91 -5.51
CA SER A 139 -15.65 -8.47 -4.16
C SER A 139 -14.18 -8.53 -3.74
N PHE A 140 -13.96 -8.32 -2.44
CA PHE A 140 -12.65 -8.50 -1.83
C PHE A 140 -12.21 -9.97 -1.93
N GLN A 141 -10.98 -10.18 -2.38
CA GLN A 141 -10.31 -11.48 -2.39
C GLN A 141 -9.20 -11.49 -1.34
N LYS A 142 -9.31 -12.36 -0.34
CA LYS A 142 -8.21 -12.61 0.60
C LYS A 142 -7.09 -13.32 -0.17
N VAL A 143 -5.90 -12.72 -0.15
CA VAL A 143 -4.69 -13.24 -0.79
C VAL A 143 -3.91 -14.09 0.21
N SER A 144 -3.36 -15.22 -0.25
CA SER A 144 -2.39 -16.08 0.44
C SER A 144 -1.02 -16.03 -0.25
N PHE A 145 0.03 -16.51 0.41
CA PHE A 145 1.35 -16.67 -0.23
C PHE A 145 1.31 -17.68 -1.38
N LYS A 146 0.47 -18.72 -1.27
CA LYS A 146 0.28 -19.70 -2.33
C LYS A 146 -0.35 -19.09 -3.58
N ASP A 147 -1.28 -18.13 -3.43
CA ASP A 147 -1.87 -17.43 -4.58
C ASP A 147 -0.82 -16.61 -5.35
N ILE A 148 0.16 -16.01 -4.63
CA ILE A 148 1.27 -15.31 -5.27
C ILE A 148 2.17 -16.25 -6.05
N ASP A 149 2.44 -17.44 -5.50
CA ASP A 149 3.33 -18.44 -6.12
C ASP A 149 2.77 -18.95 -7.46
N VAL A 150 1.45 -19.16 -7.53
CA VAL A 150 0.78 -19.68 -8.73
C VAL A 150 0.33 -18.61 -9.73
N GLU A 151 0.29 -17.33 -9.34
CA GLU A 151 -0.15 -16.25 -10.23
C GLU A 151 0.92 -15.92 -11.28
N PRO A 152 0.68 -16.12 -12.58
CA PRO A 152 1.67 -15.89 -13.62
C PRO A 152 1.89 -14.41 -13.95
N THR A 153 0.90 -13.56 -13.63
CA THR A 153 0.90 -12.14 -14.04
C THR A 153 1.68 -11.30 -13.05
N THR A 154 2.77 -10.69 -13.48
CA THR A 154 3.65 -9.89 -12.62
C THR A 154 2.92 -8.76 -11.89
N ALA A 155 2.05 -8.02 -12.58
CA ALA A 155 1.30 -6.91 -11.95
C ALA A 155 0.38 -7.41 -10.84
N LYS A 156 -0.36 -8.52 -11.03
CA LYS A 156 -1.20 -9.09 -9.99
C LYS A 156 -0.36 -9.59 -8.81
N ARG A 157 0.73 -10.32 -9.07
CA ARG A 157 1.63 -10.82 -8.01
C ARG A 157 2.13 -9.70 -7.11
N GLN A 158 2.56 -8.58 -7.68
CA GLN A 158 3.05 -7.45 -6.89
C GLN A 158 1.94 -6.80 -6.07
N LEU A 159 0.73 -6.63 -6.63
CA LEU A 159 -0.42 -6.09 -5.88
C LEU A 159 -0.90 -7.04 -4.78
N MET A 160 -0.86 -8.35 -5.02
CA MET A 160 -1.10 -9.38 -4.02
C MET A 160 -0.06 -9.31 -2.89
N LEU A 161 1.23 -9.13 -3.23
CA LEU A 161 2.30 -8.97 -2.24
C LEU A 161 2.06 -7.74 -1.35
N VAL A 162 1.65 -6.62 -1.93
CA VAL A 162 1.29 -5.42 -1.17
C VAL A 162 0.14 -5.70 -0.19
N SER A 163 -0.86 -6.49 -0.60
CA SER A 163 -1.95 -6.91 0.30
C SER A 163 -1.43 -7.68 1.52
N LEU A 164 -0.43 -8.55 1.33
CA LEU A 164 0.21 -9.27 2.44
C LEU A 164 1.05 -8.34 3.32
N ILE A 165 1.80 -7.41 2.73
CA ILE A 165 2.58 -6.41 3.48
C ILE A 165 1.66 -5.59 4.39
N ILE A 166 0.57 -5.05 3.87
CA ILE A 166 -0.41 -4.29 4.66
C ILE A 166 -1.03 -5.16 5.77
N ARG A 167 -1.28 -6.43 5.47
CA ARG A 167 -1.92 -7.33 6.42
C ARG A 167 -1.01 -7.76 7.55
N TYR A 168 0.25 -8.04 7.27
CA TYR A 168 1.14 -8.71 8.21
C TYR A 168 2.30 -7.87 8.73
N ILE A 169 2.68 -6.79 8.01
CA ILE A 169 3.83 -5.98 8.37
C ILE A 169 3.38 -4.63 8.92
N ASP A 170 2.83 -3.77 8.06
CA ASP A 170 2.39 -2.43 8.48
C ASP A 170 1.36 -1.87 7.50
N ASN A 171 0.22 -1.42 8.00
CA ASN A 171 -0.83 -0.81 7.21
C ASN A 171 -0.71 0.73 7.10
N SER A 172 0.28 1.32 7.74
CA SER A 172 0.55 2.76 7.74
C SER A 172 1.67 3.16 6.78
N ILE A 173 2.36 2.19 6.17
CA ILE A 173 3.42 2.46 5.19
C ILE A 173 2.84 3.19 3.97
N PRO A 174 3.44 4.30 3.54
CA PRO A 174 3.05 4.94 2.28
C PRO A 174 3.32 4.01 1.10
N LEU A 175 2.28 3.75 0.33
CA LEU A 175 2.33 2.87 -0.83
C LEU A 175 1.93 3.65 -2.06
N ARG A 176 2.75 3.61 -3.09
CA ARG A 176 2.48 4.25 -4.38
C ARG A 176 2.61 3.27 -5.53
N LEU A 177 1.64 3.30 -6.42
CA LEU A 177 1.68 2.60 -7.69
C LEU A 177 1.90 3.63 -8.80
N LEU A 178 3.09 3.63 -9.39
CA LEU A 178 3.42 4.38 -10.59
C LEU A 178 3.00 3.58 -11.81
N ILE A 179 2.21 4.21 -12.69
CA ILE A 179 1.79 3.60 -13.95
C ILE A 179 2.47 4.34 -15.10
N ALA A 180 3.52 3.73 -15.66
CA ALA A 180 4.24 4.26 -16.80
C ALA A 180 3.38 4.16 -18.08
N GLU A 181 3.61 5.07 -19.03
CA GLU A 181 2.91 5.12 -20.32
C GLU A 181 1.37 5.20 -20.15
N CYS A 182 0.90 6.00 -19.20
CA CYS A 182 -0.52 6.10 -18.89
C CYS A 182 -1.21 7.06 -19.87
N GLU A 183 -1.71 6.54 -20.99
CA GLU A 183 -2.35 7.30 -22.07
C GLU A 183 -3.88 7.20 -22.08
N HIS A 184 -4.45 6.38 -21.17
CA HIS A 184 -5.86 6.08 -21.18
C HIS A 184 -6.46 6.01 -19.76
N PRO A 185 -7.67 6.56 -19.52
CA PRO A 185 -8.32 6.52 -18.20
C PRO A 185 -8.62 5.09 -17.72
N ALA A 186 -8.90 4.16 -18.64
CA ALA A 186 -9.10 2.75 -18.30
C ALA A 186 -7.90 2.10 -17.64
N THR A 187 -6.68 2.58 -17.89
CA THR A 187 -5.47 2.10 -17.22
C THR A 187 -5.50 2.42 -15.72
N ILE A 188 -5.89 3.65 -15.37
CA ILE A 188 -6.07 4.10 -13.99
C ILE A 188 -7.16 3.28 -13.29
N LEU A 189 -8.29 3.07 -13.98
CA LEU A 189 -9.42 2.31 -13.45
C LEU A 189 -9.09 0.82 -13.28
N SER A 190 -8.30 0.23 -14.16
CA SER A 190 -7.82 -1.16 -14.03
C SER A 190 -6.97 -1.33 -12.78
N ALA A 191 -6.10 -0.36 -12.48
CA ALA A 191 -5.33 -0.35 -11.24
C ALA A 191 -6.25 -0.27 -10.01
N LEU A 192 -7.27 0.59 -10.04
CA LEU A 192 -8.26 0.70 -8.96
C LEU A 192 -9.05 -0.59 -8.76
N TYR A 193 -9.44 -1.28 -9.85
CA TYR A 193 -10.10 -2.57 -9.75
C TYR A 193 -9.28 -3.56 -8.90
N PHE A 194 -8.00 -3.74 -9.24
CA PHE A 194 -7.13 -4.64 -8.49
C PHE A 194 -6.86 -4.15 -7.07
N ALA A 195 -6.73 -2.85 -6.88
CA ALA A 195 -6.56 -2.28 -5.54
C ALA A 195 -7.76 -2.62 -4.64
N LYS A 196 -8.99 -2.50 -5.14
CA LYS A 196 -10.20 -2.90 -4.41
C LYS A 196 -10.30 -4.42 -4.24
N LYS A 197 -10.02 -5.19 -5.29
CA LYS A 197 -10.06 -6.64 -5.26
C LYS A 197 -9.16 -7.22 -4.17
N TYR A 198 -7.97 -6.66 -3.98
CA TYR A 198 -7.00 -7.12 -2.97
C TYR A 198 -7.06 -6.32 -1.66
N GLY A 199 -8.01 -5.39 -1.51
CA GLY A 199 -8.24 -4.62 -0.29
C GLY A 199 -7.13 -3.64 0.07
N ILE A 200 -6.45 -3.09 -0.93
CA ILE A 200 -5.33 -2.14 -0.76
C ILE A 200 -5.68 -0.70 -1.18
N ASP A 201 -6.89 -0.47 -1.68
CA ASP A 201 -7.36 0.82 -2.17
C ASP A 201 -7.31 1.94 -1.13
N LYS A 202 -7.42 1.60 0.15
CA LYS A 202 -7.34 2.59 1.25
C LYS A 202 -5.91 3.02 1.58
N SER A 203 -4.91 2.25 1.18
CA SER A 203 -3.50 2.49 1.51
C SER A 203 -2.65 2.86 0.29
N LEU A 204 -3.05 2.42 -0.90
CA LEU A 204 -2.30 2.60 -2.15
C LEU A 204 -2.67 3.92 -2.83
N ASP A 205 -1.69 4.73 -3.21
CA ASP A 205 -1.85 5.86 -4.11
C ASP A 205 -1.60 5.41 -5.55
N ILE A 206 -2.64 5.50 -6.38
CA ILE A 206 -2.53 5.22 -7.82
C ILE A 206 -2.05 6.50 -8.50
N SER A 207 -0.85 6.44 -9.09
CA SER A 207 -0.15 7.58 -9.67
C SER A 207 0.14 7.34 -11.16
N PRO A 208 -0.69 7.86 -12.07
CA PRO A 208 -0.36 7.85 -13.50
C PRO A 208 0.89 8.69 -13.75
N LEU A 209 1.78 8.17 -14.58
CA LEU A 209 2.94 8.88 -15.10
C LEU A 209 2.64 9.35 -16.54
N PHE A 210 2.64 10.67 -16.73
CA PHE A 210 2.50 11.31 -18.03
C PHE A 210 3.90 11.66 -18.54
N GLU A 211 4.45 10.82 -19.42
CA GLU A 211 5.82 10.89 -19.91
C GLU A 211 5.92 10.83 -21.44
N THR A 212 4.87 10.34 -22.11
CA THR A 212 4.80 10.35 -23.57
C THR A 212 4.20 11.67 -24.07
N SER A 213 4.51 12.07 -25.30
CA SER A 213 3.93 13.28 -25.91
C SER A 213 2.41 13.28 -25.85
N ILE A 214 1.78 12.11 -26.09
CA ILE A 214 0.31 11.94 -26.03
C ILE A 214 -0.20 12.13 -24.60
N SER A 215 0.45 11.51 -23.63
CA SER A 215 -0.01 11.59 -22.24
C SER A 215 0.23 12.96 -21.61
N ILE A 216 1.30 13.68 -22.00
CA ILE A 216 1.54 15.04 -21.55
C ILE A 216 0.48 15.99 -22.11
N GLU A 217 0.15 15.88 -23.40
CA GLU A 217 -0.85 16.72 -24.04
C GLU A 217 -2.26 16.46 -23.50
N ARG A 218 -2.60 15.18 -23.24
CA ARG A 218 -3.96 14.75 -22.90
C ARG A 218 -4.17 14.41 -21.42
N GLY A 219 -3.15 14.57 -20.58
CA GLY A 219 -3.14 14.13 -19.18
C GLY A 219 -4.31 14.70 -18.36
N ALA A 220 -4.61 15.98 -18.51
CA ALA A 220 -5.76 16.62 -17.88
C ALA A 220 -7.07 15.91 -18.25
N ARG A 221 -7.29 15.67 -19.56
CA ARG A 221 -8.49 14.98 -20.07
C ARG A 221 -8.58 13.53 -19.59
N ILE A 222 -7.46 12.82 -19.53
CA ILE A 222 -7.38 11.45 -19.00
C ILE A 222 -7.86 11.42 -17.53
N LEU A 223 -7.40 12.37 -16.73
CA LEU A 223 -7.81 12.50 -15.33
C LEU A 223 -9.27 12.89 -15.17
N GLU A 224 -9.77 13.85 -15.95
CA GLU A 224 -11.18 14.25 -15.97
C GLU A 224 -12.07 13.04 -16.28
N GLN A 225 -11.77 12.29 -17.33
CA GLN A 225 -12.53 11.09 -17.69
C GLN A 225 -12.46 10.00 -16.61
N ALA A 226 -11.34 9.84 -15.91
CA ALA A 226 -11.25 8.93 -14.79
C ALA A 226 -12.10 9.42 -13.60
N LEU A 227 -12.10 10.72 -13.31
CA LEU A 227 -12.89 11.35 -12.23
C LEU A 227 -14.40 11.33 -12.51
N ASP A 228 -14.82 11.33 -13.78
CA ASP A 228 -16.22 11.13 -14.17
C ASP A 228 -16.75 9.73 -13.80
N CYS A 229 -15.84 8.79 -13.56
CA CYS A 229 -16.18 7.45 -13.07
C CYS A 229 -16.34 7.46 -11.56
N LYS A 230 -17.56 7.23 -11.09
CA LYS A 230 -17.93 7.27 -9.66
C LYS A 230 -17.00 6.46 -8.74
N PRO A 231 -16.52 5.23 -9.07
CA PRO A 231 -15.59 4.49 -8.22
C PRO A 231 -14.27 5.21 -8.01
N PHE A 232 -13.73 5.87 -9.05
CA PHE A 232 -12.47 6.60 -8.93
C PHE A 232 -12.65 7.91 -8.16
N TYR A 233 -13.73 8.63 -8.42
CA TYR A 233 -14.10 9.81 -7.62
C TYR A 233 -14.20 9.49 -6.12
N ASN A 234 -14.90 8.41 -5.78
CA ASN A 234 -15.01 7.95 -4.39
C ASN A 234 -13.66 7.54 -3.79
N TYR A 235 -12.81 6.88 -4.58
CA TYR A 235 -11.46 6.53 -4.16
C TYR A 235 -10.64 7.77 -3.84
N ILE A 236 -10.62 8.79 -4.72
CA ILE A 236 -9.92 10.06 -4.50
C ILE A 236 -10.45 10.79 -3.26
N ASN A 237 -11.77 10.84 -3.08
CA ASN A 237 -12.38 11.45 -1.90
C ASN A 237 -11.96 10.74 -0.60
N ASN A 238 -11.83 9.43 -0.61
CA ASN A 238 -11.36 8.67 0.56
C ASN A 238 -9.87 8.90 0.82
N ARG A 239 -9.05 8.98 -0.24
CA ARG A 239 -7.62 9.25 -0.14
C ARG A 239 -7.30 10.70 0.21
N LYS A 240 -8.22 11.65 -0.06
CA LYS A 240 -8.03 13.10 0.10
C LYS A 240 -6.85 13.67 -0.70
N ARG A 241 -6.42 12.98 -1.74
CA ARG A 241 -5.32 13.38 -2.61
C ARG A 241 -5.36 12.66 -3.94
N ILE A 242 -4.86 13.32 -4.98
CA ILE A 242 -4.55 12.74 -6.28
C ILE A 242 -3.03 12.68 -6.38
N ALA A 243 -2.49 11.51 -6.69
CA ALA A 243 -1.08 11.34 -6.98
C ALA A 243 -0.89 11.35 -8.50
N ILE A 244 -0.02 12.21 -9.00
CA ILE A 244 0.31 12.33 -10.43
C ILE A 244 1.82 12.46 -10.52
N GLN A 245 2.41 11.90 -11.57
CA GLN A 245 3.80 12.12 -11.93
C GLN A 245 3.89 12.58 -13.37
N THR A 246 4.83 13.47 -13.62
CA THR A 246 5.23 13.88 -14.96
C THR A 246 6.73 13.67 -15.09
N GLY A 247 7.18 13.26 -16.23
CA GLY A 247 8.60 13.06 -16.49
C GLY A 247 8.87 13.06 -17.99
N PHE A 248 10.10 13.42 -18.37
CA PHE A 248 10.63 13.09 -19.67
C PHE A 248 11.43 11.80 -19.52
N SER A 249 11.00 10.75 -20.20
CA SER A 249 11.87 9.63 -20.48
C SER A 249 12.85 10.10 -21.54
N ASP A 250 14.09 10.32 -21.14
CA ASP A 250 15.16 10.39 -22.11
C ASP A 250 15.20 9.02 -22.80
N ALA A 251 14.70 9.03 -24.04
CA ALA A 251 14.68 7.87 -24.91
C ALA A 251 16.10 7.51 -25.35
#